data_a344e834e03fd861445010bb6d41ba27
#
_entry.id   a344e834e03fd861445010bb6d41ba27
#
_cell.length_a   1.000
_cell.length_b   1.000
_cell.length_c   1.000
_cell.angle_alpha   90.00
_cell.angle_beta   90.00
_cell.angle_gamma   90.00
#
_symmetry.space_group_name_H-M   'P 1'
#
loop_
_entity.id
_entity.type
_entity.pdbx_description
1 polymer ?
#
loop_
_entity_poly.entity_id
_entity_poly.type
_entity_poly.pdbx_seq_one_letter_code
_entity_poly.pdbx_strand_id
1 'polypeptide(L)'
;MNTEKIRKKFNEGSFKVFDSESTPYKKDKAFAHFALTDALITCAGTNDQPILHFWQTPPLVILGMMDTKIGQFEKASPIFEKYNHEKIIRNSGGLAVVSDPGVLNVSLIYPSGKNRLAINTGYEFML
;
A
#
# COMPACT_ATOMS: atom_id res chain seq x y z
N MET A 1 3.56 -2.01 -21.96
CA MET A 1 2.43 -1.11 -22.29
C MET A 1 3.01 0.29 -22.40
N ASN A 2 2.60 1.03 -23.44
CA ASN A 2 3.16 2.35 -23.71
C ASN A 2 2.69 3.34 -22.63
N THR A 3 3.59 4.15 -22.10
CA THR A 3 3.34 5.25 -21.14
C THR A 3 2.18 6.16 -21.57
N GLU A 4 2.03 6.41 -22.88
CA GLU A 4 0.91 7.17 -23.43
C GLU A 4 -0.46 6.51 -23.19
N LYS A 5 -0.56 5.19 -23.29
CA LYS A 5 -1.82 4.47 -23.04
C LYS A 5 -2.24 4.55 -21.57
N ILE A 6 -1.26 4.59 -20.67
CA ILE A 6 -1.51 4.76 -19.25
C ILE A 6 -1.93 6.20 -18.95
N ARG A 7 -1.19 7.21 -19.47
CA ARG A 7 -1.58 8.62 -19.37
C ARG A 7 -2.99 8.87 -19.92
N LYS A 8 -3.34 8.22 -21.01
CA LYS A 8 -4.68 8.31 -21.58
C LYS A 8 -5.74 7.77 -20.61
N LYS A 9 -5.52 6.61 -19.99
CA LYS A 9 -6.43 6.06 -18.96
C LYS A 9 -6.55 6.99 -17.75
N PHE A 10 -5.46 7.64 -17.33
CA PHE A 10 -5.50 8.65 -16.26
C PHE A 10 -6.33 9.88 -16.65
N ASN A 11 -6.07 10.42 -17.82
CA ASN A 11 -6.76 11.63 -18.31
C ASN A 11 -8.24 11.39 -18.65
N GLU A 12 -8.63 10.16 -18.96
CA GLU A 12 -10.02 9.77 -19.28
C GLU A 12 -10.85 9.44 -18.02
N GLY A 13 -10.31 9.65 -16.81
CA GLY A 13 -11.02 9.38 -15.56
C GLY A 13 -11.31 7.89 -15.31
N SER A 14 -10.51 6.99 -15.91
CA SER A 14 -10.70 5.54 -15.82
C SER A 14 -10.28 4.91 -14.51
N PHE A 15 -9.91 5.69 -13.49
CA PHE A 15 -9.51 5.20 -12.18
C PHE A 15 -10.70 5.15 -11.24
N LYS A 16 -10.84 4.04 -10.51
CA LYS A 16 -11.66 4.05 -9.31
C LYS A 16 -10.86 4.66 -8.16
N VAL A 17 -11.44 5.63 -7.50
CA VAL A 17 -10.93 6.15 -6.24
C VAL A 17 -11.57 5.35 -5.11
N PHE A 18 -10.73 4.79 -4.25
CA PHE A 18 -11.17 4.09 -3.06
C PHE A 18 -10.56 4.78 -1.83
N ASP A 19 -11.43 5.35 -1.02
CA ASP A 19 -11.06 5.96 0.25
C ASP A 19 -11.50 5.05 1.40
N SER A 20 -10.55 4.51 2.15
CA SER A 20 -10.83 3.63 3.28
C SER A 20 -11.61 4.34 4.39
N GLU A 21 -11.47 5.67 4.50
CA GLU A 21 -12.17 6.43 5.52
C GLU A 21 -13.69 6.45 5.31
N SER A 22 -14.13 6.31 4.07
CA SER A 22 -15.55 6.26 3.70
C SER A 22 -16.18 4.87 3.82
N THR A 23 -15.43 3.86 4.23
CA THR A 23 -15.92 2.47 4.32
C THR A 23 -16.27 2.08 5.75
N PRO A 24 -17.28 1.21 5.97
CA PRO A 24 -17.66 0.72 7.30
C PRO A 24 -16.69 -0.35 7.86
N TYR A 25 -15.58 -0.58 7.21
CA TYR A 25 -14.67 -1.62 7.63
C TYR A 25 -13.84 -1.19 8.86
N LYS A 26 -13.55 -2.15 9.75
CA LYS A 26 -12.85 -1.88 11.00
C LYS A 26 -11.40 -1.51 10.77
N LYS A 27 -11.07 -0.26 11.04
CA LYS A 27 -9.74 0.34 10.83
C LYS A 27 -8.79 0.16 12.01
N ASP A 28 -9.28 -0.36 13.12
CA ASP A 28 -8.56 -0.55 14.38
C ASP A 28 -7.52 -1.69 14.34
N LYS A 29 -7.52 -2.48 13.29
CA LYS A 29 -6.59 -3.61 13.12
C LYS A 29 -5.63 -3.36 11.98
N ALA A 30 -4.35 -3.30 12.31
CA ALA A 30 -3.27 -3.06 11.36
C ALA A 30 -3.32 -3.99 10.14
N PHE A 31 -3.54 -5.30 10.34
CA PHE A 31 -3.59 -6.26 9.24
C PHE A 31 -4.77 -6.05 8.27
N ALA A 32 -5.86 -5.42 8.71
CA ALA A 32 -7.05 -5.22 7.89
C ALA A 32 -6.74 -4.31 6.69
N HIS A 33 -5.86 -3.33 6.85
CA HIS A 33 -5.44 -2.44 5.76
C HIS A 33 -4.67 -3.20 4.66
N PHE A 34 -3.85 -4.16 5.06
CA PHE A 34 -3.08 -4.99 4.12
C PHE A 34 -3.97 -6.01 3.43
N ALA A 35 -4.89 -6.66 4.17
CA ALA A 35 -5.88 -7.56 3.59
C ALA A 35 -6.80 -6.83 2.58
N LEU A 36 -7.19 -5.59 2.88
CA LEU A 36 -7.94 -4.75 1.95
C LEU A 36 -7.13 -4.45 0.69
N THR A 37 -5.85 -4.11 0.83
CA THR A 37 -4.97 -3.86 -0.32
C THR A 37 -4.88 -5.10 -1.21
N ASP A 38 -4.72 -6.29 -0.65
CA ASP A 38 -4.70 -7.54 -1.41
C ASP A 38 -6.04 -7.80 -2.14
N ALA A 39 -7.16 -7.52 -1.49
CA ALA A 39 -8.48 -7.60 -2.11
C ALA A 39 -8.64 -6.59 -3.27
N LEU A 40 -8.15 -5.36 -3.11
CA LEU A 40 -8.18 -4.33 -4.15
C LEU A 40 -7.27 -4.70 -5.33
N ILE A 41 -6.12 -5.32 -5.10
CA ILE A 41 -5.24 -5.85 -6.15
C ILE A 41 -6.00 -6.91 -6.97
N THR A 42 -6.65 -7.85 -6.31
CA THR A 42 -7.47 -8.88 -6.97
C THR A 42 -8.62 -8.25 -7.76
N CYS A 43 -9.32 -7.30 -7.17
CA CYS A 43 -10.42 -6.58 -7.81
C CYS A 43 -9.95 -5.81 -9.07
N ALA A 44 -8.84 -5.10 -8.99
CA ALA A 44 -8.26 -4.38 -10.11
C ALA A 44 -7.89 -5.32 -11.26
N GLY A 45 -7.29 -6.47 -10.95
CA GLY A 45 -6.90 -7.47 -11.94
C GLY A 45 -8.11 -8.14 -12.60
N THR A 46 -9.13 -8.49 -11.83
CA THR A 46 -10.34 -9.16 -12.35
C THR A 46 -11.16 -8.25 -13.25
N ASN A 47 -11.25 -6.96 -12.92
CA ASN A 47 -12.08 -6.01 -13.64
C ASN A 47 -11.31 -5.20 -14.70
N ASP A 48 -10.01 -5.44 -14.86
CA ASP A 48 -9.11 -4.59 -15.69
C ASP A 48 -9.26 -3.08 -15.39
N GLN A 49 -9.47 -2.76 -14.11
CA GLN A 49 -9.79 -1.42 -13.64
C GLN A 49 -8.73 -0.91 -12.67
N PRO A 50 -7.97 0.14 -13.01
CA PRO A 50 -7.03 0.76 -12.08
C PRO A 50 -7.75 1.36 -10.86
N ILE A 51 -7.11 1.25 -9.70
CA ILE A 51 -7.62 1.78 -8.43
C ILE A 51 -6.58 2.71 -7.81
N LEU A 52 -7.01 3.88 -7.37
CA LEU A 52 -6.26 4.77 -6.51
C LEU A 52 -6.85 4.66 -5.11
N HIS A 53 -6.07 4.12 -4.18
CA HIS A 53 -6.50 3.83 -2.82
C HIS A 53 -5.80 4.77 -1.84
N PHE A 54 -6.61 5.54 -1.10
CA PHE A 54 -6.18 6.40 0.01
C PHE A 54 -6.51 5.72 1.32
N TRP A 55 -5.52 5.66 2.24
CA TRP A 55 -5.71 4.98 3.52
C TRP A 55 -4.76 5.50 4.59
N GLN A 56 -5.19 5.37 5.83
CA GLN A 56 -4.41 5.66 7.02
C GLN A 56 -4.37 4.43 7.93
N THR A 57 -3.43 4.38 8.84
CA THR A 57 -3.27 3.27 9.79
C THR A 57 -3.37 3.78 11.23
N PRO A 58 -3.73 2.92 12.20
CA PRO A 58 -3.36 3.16 13.58
C PRO A 58 -1.84 3.22 13.72
N PRO A 59 -1.29 3.60 14.89
CA PRO A 59 0.15 3.61 15.11
C PRO A 59 0.78 2.24 14.78
N LEU A 60 1.65 2.21 13.77
CA LEU A 60 2.13 0.98 13.16
C LEU A 60 3.56 1.12 12.66
N VAL A 61 4.38 0.10 12.88
CA VAL A 61 5.66 -0.08 12.19
C VAL A 61 5.50 -1.14 11.10
N ILE A 62 5.61 -0.71 9.86
CA ILE A 62 5.49 -1.55 8.67
C ILE A 62 6.89 -2.00 8.27
N LEU A 63 7.17 -3.28 8.44
CA LEU A 63 8.48 -3.88 8.18
C LEU A 63 8.47 -4.56 6.81
N GLY A 64 9.58 -4.46 6.10
CA GLY A 64 9.85 -5.30 4.93
C GLY A 64 10.34 -6.69 5.35
N MET A 65 10.30 -7.66 4.46
CA MET A 65 10.78 -9.01 4.75
C MET A 65 12.26 -9.09 5.13
N MET A 66 13.07 -8.15 4.65
CA MET A 66 14.51 -8.11 4.96
C MET A 66 14.80 -7.50 6.32
N ASP A 67 13.92 -6.63 6.85
CA ASP A 67 14.12 -6.00 8.16
C ASP A 67 14.14 -7.04 9.29
N THR A 68 13.37 -8.12 9.16
CA THR A 68 13.32 -9.20 10.15
C THR A 68 14.60 -10.05 10.20
N LYS A 69 15.47 -9.93 9.18
CA LYS A 69 16.74 -10.67 9.08
C LYS A 69 17.92 -9.90 9.68
N ILE A 70 17.69 -8.69 10.16
CA ILE A 70 18.72 -7.89 10.83
C ILE A 70 19.03 -8.52 12.17
N GLY A 71 20.33 -8.78 12.46
CA GLY A 71 20.76 -9.55 13.62
C GLY A 71 20.39 -8.97 15.02
N GLN A 72 19.85 -7.75 15.07
CA GLN A 72 19.38 -7.10 16.30
C GLN A 72 17.88 -6.76 16.26
N PHE A 73 17.14 -7.36 15.35
CA PHE A 73 15.70 -7.08 15.17
C PHE A 73 14.90 -7.24 16.48
N GLU A 74 15.18 -8.30 17.24
CA GLU A 74 14.50 -8.56 18.53
C GLU A 74 14.68 -7.43 19.54
N LYS A 75 15.77 -6.66 19.47
CA LYS A 75 16.00 -5.49 20.35
C LYS A 75 15.11 -4.30 19.98
N ALA A 76 14.62 -4.22 18.76
CA ALA A 76 13.75 -3.14 18.29
C ALA A 76 12.29 -3.34 18.76
N SER A 77 11.85 -4.57 18.93
CA SER A 77 10.46 -4.88 19.28
C SER A 77 9.96 -4.18 20.54
N PRO A 78 10.71 -4.20 21.67
CA PRO A 78 10.30 -3.48 22.88
C PRO A 78 10.21 -1.96 22.71
N ILE A 79 10.94 -1.41 21.74
CA ILE A 79 10.88 0.04 21.43
C ILE A 79 9.54 0.36 20.76
N PHE A 80 9.08 -0.47 19.85
CA PHE A 80 7.78 -0.27 19.21
C PHE A 80 6.64 -0.31 20.22
N GLU A 81 6.66 -1.28 21.12
CA GLU A 81 5.69 -1.41 22.21
C GLU A 81 5.70 -0.21 23.15
N LYS A 82 6.89 0.29 23.52
CA LYS A 82 7.06 1.50 24.36
C LYS A 82 6.36 2.71 23.75
N TYR A 83 6.32 2.83 22.43
CA TYR A 83 5.67 3.93 21.72
C TYR A 83 4.26 3.58 21.24
N ASN A 84 3.66 2.49 21.73
CA ASN A 84 2.33 2.01 21.34
C ASN A 84 2.15 1.79 19.84
N HIS A 85 3.20 1.33 19.17
CA HIS A 85 3.13 0.95 17.76
C HIS A 85 3.06 -0.57 17.63
N GLU A 86 2.03 -1.04 16.97
CA GLU A 86 2.01 -2.43 16.49
C GLU A 86 3.06 -2.64 15.40
N LYS A 87 3.46 -3.88 15.16
CA LYS A 87 4.34 -4.22 14.04
C LYS A 87 3.63 -5.14 13.06
N ILE A 88 3.82 -4.89 11.79
CA ILE A 88 3.38 -5.78 10.73
C ILE A 88 4.51 -6.00 9.72
N ILE A 89 4.61 -7.20 9.20
CA ILE A 89 5.57 -7.54 8.15
C ILE A 89 4.78 -7.61 6.84
N ARG A 90 5.10 -6.71 5.90
CA ARG A 90 4.50 -6.76 4.56
C ARG A 90 5.20 -7.80 3.68
N ASN A 91 4.47 -8.35 2.73
CA ASN A 91 4.97 -9.32 1.75
C ASN A 91 5.76 -8.69 0.58
N SER A 92 6.07 -7.40 0.66
CA SER A 92 6.83 -6.65 -0.34
C SER A 92 8.19 -6.18 0.21
N GLY A 93 9.08 -5.78 -0.68
CA GLY A 93 10.37 -5.21 -0.30
C GLY A 93 10.28 -3.78 0.22
N GLY A 94 11.44 -3.15 0.39
CA GLY A 94 11.60 -1.79 0.91
C GLY A 94 11.98 -1.76 2.38
N LEU A 95 12.32 -0.58 2.88
CA LEU A 95 12.71 -0.33 4.27
C LEU A 95 11.50 -0.23 5.21
N ALA A 96 11.75 -0.36 6.50
CA ALA A 96 10.76 -0.12 7.54
C ALA A 96 10.19 1.30 7.45
N VAL A 97 8.89 1.42 7.68
CA VAL A 97 8.17 2.70 7.69
C VAL A 97 7.35 2.79 8.97
N VAL A 98 7.43 3.92 9.66
CA VAL A 98 6.51 4.25 10.74
C VAL A 98 5.31 4.95 10.13
N SER A 99 4.13 4.43 10.42
CA SER A 99 2.85 4.98 9.96
C SER A 99 1.93 5.19 11.15
N ASP A 100 1.24 6.30 11.19
CA ASP A 100 0.26 6.64 12.22
C ASP A 100 -0.88 7.49 11.61
N PRO A 101 -1.90 7.88 12.37
CA PRO A 101 -3.05 8.61 11.82
C PRO A 101 -2.74 9.93 11.12
N GLY A 102 -1.53 10.49 11.31
CA GLY A 102 -1.07 11.68 10.59
C GLY A 102 -0.47 11.39 9.22
N VAL A 103 -0.27 10.12 8.88
CA VAL A 103 0.35 9.69 7.61
C VAL A 103 -0.72 9.23 6.63
N LEU A 104 -0.82 9.92 5.49
CA LEU A 104 -1.65 9.49 4.38
C LEU A 104 -0.87 8.53 3.48
N ASN A 105 -1.35 7.30 3.38
CA ASN A 105 -0.83 6.32 2.44
C ASN A 105 -1.63 6.39 1.13
N VAL A 106 -0.93 6.34 0.01
CA VAL A 106 -1.52 6.33 -1.33
C VAL A 106 -1.01 5.12 -2.09
N SER A 107 -1.91 4.27 -2.54
CA SER A 107 -1.59 3.08 -3.33
C SER A 107 -2.18 3.20 -4.73
N LEU A 108 -1.32 3.19 -5.74
CA LEU A 108 -1.73 3.03 -7.13
C LEU A 108 -1.74 1.54 -7.48
N ILE A 109 -2.92 0.99 -7.69
CA ILE A 109 -3.13 -0.41 -8.05
C ILE A 109 -3.49 -0.46 -9.53
N TYR A 110 -2.62 -1.07 -10.32
CA TYR A 110 -2.75 -1.09 -11.76
C TYR A 110 -2.79 -2.53 -12.30
N PRO A 111 -3.84 -2.92 -13.04
CA PRO A 111 -3.90 -4.24 -13.67
C PRO A 111 -2.88 -4.31 -14.79
N SER A 112 -1.80 -5.04 -14.61
CA SER A 112 -0.69 -5.09 -15.55
C SER A 112 -0.82 -6.23 -16.57
N GLY A 113 -1.67 -7.22 -16.32
CA GLY A 113 -1.79 -8.40 -17.16
C GLY A 113 -0.41 -9.04 -17.43
N LYS A 114 -0.09 -9.26 -18.71
CA LYS A 114 1.23 -9.74 -19.14
C LYS A 114 2.32 -8.66 -19.16
N ASN A 115 1.93 -7.37 -19.12
CA ASN A 115 2.83 -6.23 -19.23
C ASN A 115 2.93 -5.51 -17.88
N ARG A 116 3.98 -5.76 -17.12
CA ARG A 116 4.21 -5.08 -15.85
C ARG A 116 4.49 -3.60 -16.06
N LEU A 117 3.83 -2.75 -15.29
CA LEU A 117 4.19 -1.35 -15.20
C LEU A 117 5.55 -1.23 -14.51
N ALA A 118 6.49 -0.49 -15.11
CA ALA A 118 7.75 -0.19 -14.43
C ALA A 118 7.47 0.67 -13.19
N ILE A 119 8.15 0.39 -12.09
CA ILE A 119 7.97 1.09 -10.81
C ILE A 119 8.14 2.61 -10.97
N ASN A 120 9.17 3.04 -11.70
CA ASN A 120 9.42 4.46 -11.96
C ASN A 120 8.26 5.13 -12.69
N THR A 121 7.66 4.45 -13.66
CA THR A 121 6.50 4.95 -14.38
C THR A 121 5.29 5.11 -13.44
N GLY A 122 5.11 4.20 -12.48
CA GLY A 122 4.06 4.34 -11.46
C GLY A 122 4.25 5.60 -10.60
N TYR A 123 5.47 5.89 -10.18
CA TYR A 123 5.79 7.11 -9.42
C TYR A 123 5.58 8.40 -10.25
N GLU A 124 5.97 8.40 -11.52
CA GLU A 124 5.74 9.53 -12.43
C GLU A 124 4.26 9.88 -12.61
N PHE A 125 3.36 8.93 -12.36
CA PHE A 125 1.91 9.17 -12.40
C PHE A 125 1.34 9.71 -11.09
N MET A 126 2.01 9.48 -9.97
CA MET A 126 1.55 9.93 -8.66
C MET A 126 2.08 11.30 -8.26
N LEU A 127 3.07 11.81 -8.98
CA LEU A 127 3.69 13.12 -8.77
C LEU A 127 3.14 14.16 -9.76
#